data_3add20cbe1a132b61b18ff9ed91ce4bc
#
_entry.id   3add20cbe1a132b61b18ff9ed91ce4bc
#
_cell.length_a   1.000
_cell.length_b   1.000
_cell.length_c   1.000
_cell.angle_alpha   90.00
_cell.angle_beta   90.00
_cell.angle_gamma   90.00
#
_symmetry.space_group_name_H-M   'P 1'
#
loop_
_entity.id
_entity.type
_entity.pdbx_description
1 polymer ?
#
loop_
_entity_poly.entity_id
_entity_poly.type
_entity_poly.pdbx_seq_one_letter_code
_entity_poly.pdbx_strand_id
1 'polypeptide(L)'
;MKKRAALSRALALDPKIVYCDEPSAGLDPISSKRLDDLIIELNQSLGTTFVVVTHELQSIFNIGTNSIFLDGSVKNITGRGNPKELLKNPPNENIYEFLTRGNNNGKTA
;
A
#
# COMPACT_ATOMS: atom_id res chain seq x y z
N MET A 1 -14.44 -4.31 -13.91
CA MET A 1 -13.97 -4.54 -12.52
C MET A 1 -14.54 -3.48 -11.60
N LYS A 2 -15.15 -3.92 -10.52
CA LYS A 2 -15.83 -3.01 -9.58
C LYS A 2 -14.89 -1.98 -8.95
N LYS A 3 -13.69 -2.39 -8.60
CA LYS A 3 -12.73 -1.49 -7.94
C LYS A 3 -12.24 -0.39 -8.87
N ARG A 4 -12.02 -0.72 -10.13
CA ARG A 4 -11.62 0.24 -11.13
C ARG A 4 -12.71 1.25 -11.42
N ALA A 5 -13.97 0.79 -11.49
CA ALA A 5 -15.11 1.67 -11.69
C ALA A 5 -15.29 2.61 -10.49
N ALA A 6 -15.12 2.11 -9.26
CA ALA A 6 -15.20 2.94 -8.06
C ALA A 6 -14.11 4.01 -8.04
N LEU A 7 -12.90 3.66 -8.45
CA LEU A 7 -11.79 4.60 -8.53
C LEU A 7 -12.06 5.68 -9.58
N SER A 8 -12.54 5.28 -10.76
CA SER A 8 -12.91 6.23 -11.82
C SER A 8 -13.97 7.19 -11.37
N ARG A 9 -14.96 6.70 -10.62
CA ARG A 9 -16.04 7.53 -10.10
C ARG A 9 -15.53 8.55 -9.09
N ALA A 10 -14.63 8.12 -8.21
CA ALA A 10 -14.02 9.03 -7.23
C ALA A 10 -13.24 10.13 -7.93
N LEU A 11 -12.53 9.80 -9.01
CA LEU A 11 -11.72 10.74 -9.77
C LEU A 11 -12.54 11.70 -10.62
N ALA A 12 -13.81 11.36 -10.93
CA ALA A 12 -14.66 12.23 -11.72
C ALA A 12 -14.90 13.58 -11.06
N LEU A 13 -14.72 13.67 -9.74
CA LEU A 13 -14.87 14.93 -8.99
C LEU A 13 -13.56 15.73 -8.93
N ASP A 14 -12.51 15.24 -9.58
CA ASP A 14 -11.18 15.87 -9.62
C ASP A 14 -10.65 16.18 -8.22
N PRO A 15 -10.63 15.20 -7.31
CA PRO A 15 -10.14 15.43 -5.96
C PRO A 15 -8.62 15.53 -5.92
N LYS A 16 -8.10 16.28 -4.97
CA LYS A 16 -6.65 16.34 -4.74
C LYS A 16 -6.16 15.14 -3.94
N ILE A 17 -7.01 14.55 -3.13
CA ILE A 17 -6.70 13.40 -2.28
C ILE A 17 -7.78 12.34 -2.48
N VAL A 18 -7.35 11.10 -2.72
CA VAL A 18 -8.24 9.95 -2.82
C VAL A 18 -7.85 8.94 -1.74
N TYR A 19 -8.82 8.52 -0.97
CA TYR A 19 -8.65 7.52 0.07
C TYR A 19 -9.10 6.16 -0.45
N CYS A 20 -8.21 5.17 -0.35
CA CYS A 20 -8.50 3.80 -0.78
C CYS A 20 -8.26 2.84 0.37
N ASP A 21 -9.31 2.11 0.77
CA ASP A 21 -9.22 1.12 1.85
C ASP A 21 -9.20 -0.27 1.25
N GLU A 22 -8.06 -0.96 1.37
CA GLU A 22 -7.85 -2.30 0.83
C GLU A 22 -8.29 -2.42 -0.63
N PRO A 23 -7.75 -1.57 -1.53
CA PRO A 23 -8.27 -1.50 -2.89
C PRO A 23 -8.07 -2.78 -3.70
N SER A 24 -7.05 -3.57 -3.36
CA SER A 24 -6.77 -4.82 -4.07
C SER A 24 -7.36 -6.06 -3.37
N ALA A 25 -8.11 -5.87 -2.29
CA ALA A 25 -8.71 -7.01 -1.56
C ALA A 25 -9.63 -7.81 -2.48
N GLY A 26 -9.44 -9.12 -2.48
CA GLY A 26 -10.24 -10.03 -3.30
C GLY A 26 -9.79 -10.12 -4.75
N LEU A 27 -8.75 -9.40 -5.15
CA LEU A 27 -8.21 -9.49 -6.50
C LEU A 27 -7.08 -10.53 -6.56
N ASP A 28 -6.93 -11.16 -7.72
CA ASP A 28 -5.78 -12.02 -7.96
C ASP A 28 -4.50 -11.18 -8.12
N PRO A 29 -3.30 -11.80 -8.08
CA PRO A 29 -2.05 -11.03 -8.14
C PRO A 29 -1.89 -10.18 -9.38
N ILE A 30 -2.35 -10.64 -10.53
CA ILE A 30 -2.23 -9.89 -11.79
C ILE A 30 -3.13 -8.67 -11.75
N SER A 31 -4.37 -8.84 -11.33
CA SER A 31 -5.33 -7.73 -11.22
C SER A 31 -4.91 -6.73 -10.16
N SER A 32 -4.35 -7.19 -9.05
CA SER A 32 -3.83 -6.31 -8.00
C SER A 32 -2.70 -5.44 -8.54
N LYS A 33 -1.78 -6.03 -9.30
CA LYS A 33 -0.68 -5.26 -9.86
C LYS A 33 -1.19 -4.22 -10.87
N ARG A 34 -2.17 -4.57 -11.68
CA ARG A 34 -2.76 -3.63 -12.62
C ARG A 34 -3.42 -2.46 -11.91
N LEU A 35 -4.08 -2.72 -10.79
CA LEU A 35 -4.68 -1.66 -9.99
C LEU A 35 -3.60 -0.76 -9.39
N ASP A 36 -2.53 -1.34 -8.86
CA ASP A 36 -1.40 -0.57 -8.34
C ASP A 36 -0.78 0.31 -9.42
N ASP A 37 -0.56 -0.25 -10.60
CA ASP A 37 0.01 0.51 -11.72
C ASP A 37 -0.91 1.65 -12.15
N LEU A 38 -2.22 1.43 -12.12
CA LEU A 38 -3.19 2.48 -12.40
C LEU A 38 -3.11 3.61 -11.37
N ILE A 39 -2.99 3.27 -10.10
CA ILE A 39 -2.85 4.27 -9.03
C ILE A 39 -1.59 5.10 -9.26
N ILE A 40 -0.48 4.46 -9.57
CA ILE A 40 0.78 5.14 -9.86
C ILE A 40 0.62 6.09 -11.05
N GLU A 41 0.02 5.59 -12.13
CA GLU A 41 -0.19 6.38 -13.34
C GLU A 41 -1.04 7.61 -13.07
N LEU A 42 -2.13 7.44 -12.34
CA LEU A 42 -3.02 8.56 -12.01
C LEU A 42 -2.36 9.57 -11.09
N ASN A 43 -1.55 9.11 -10.16
CA ASN A 43 -0.77 10.00 -9.31
C ASN A 43 0.18 10.85 -10.13
N GLN A 44 0.88 10.23 -11.08
CA GLN A 44 1.84 10.93 -11.92
C GLN A 44 1.17 11.86 -12.93
N SER A 45 0.06 11.41 -13.52
CA SER A 45 -0.60 12.17 -14.58
C SER A 45 -1.45 13.32 -14.05
N LEU A 46 -2.14 13.11 -12.94
CA LEU A 46 -3.10 14.07 -12.41
C LEU A 46 -2.59 14.82 -11.18
N GLY A 47 -1.49 14.38 -10.60
CA GLY A 47 -1.00 14.95 -9.36
C GLY A 47 -1.87 14.65 -8.15
N THR A 48 -2.80 13.70 -8.28
CA THR A 48 -3.66 13.30 -7.18
C THR A 48 -2.87 12.50 -6.14
N THR A 49 -3.04 12.85 -4.88
CA THR A 49 -2.44 12.09 -3.79
C THR A 49 -3.37 10.94 -3.41
N PHE A 50 -2.81 9.75 -3.33
CA PHE A 50 -3.57 8.57 -2.91
C PHE A 50 -3.15 8.16 -1.51
N VAL A 51 -4.12 8.03 -0.62
CA VAL A 51 -3.91 7.45 0.72
C VAL A 51 -4.47 6.04 0.66
N VAL A 52 -3.59 5.05 0.74
CA VAL A 52 -3.96 3.65 0.58
C VAL A 52 -3.76 2.92 1.90
N VAL A 53 -4.83 2.33 2.41
CA VAL A 53 -4.77 1.48 3.60
C VAL A 53 -4.75 0.04 3.13
N THR A 54 -3.66 -0.68 3.43
CA THR A 54 -3.52 -2.07 2.99
C THR A 54 -2.51 -2.81 3.86
N HIS A 55 -2.64 -4.12 3.89
CA HIS A 55 -1.64 -5.02 4.48
C HIS A 55 -0.99 -5.91 3.41
N GLU A 56 -1.28 -5.67 2.15
CA GLU A 56 -0.71 -6.43 1.03
C GLU A 56 0.71 -5.95 0.74
N LEU A 57 1.71 -6.78 1.02
CA LEU A 57 3.11 -6.38 0.90
C LEU A 57 3.50 -5.98 -0.52
N GLN A 58 3.01 -6.70 -1.53
CA GLN A 58 3.34 -6.35 -2.92
C GLN A 58 2.88 -4.93 -3.26
N SER A 59 1.67 -4.58 -2.86
CA SER A 59 1.16 -3.22 -3.08
C SER A 59 1.96 -2.20 -2.31
N ILE A 60 2.29 -2.50 -1.06
CA ILE A 60 3.07 -1.57 -0.22
C ILE A 60 4.40 -1.23 -0.90
N PHE A 61 5.14 -2.23 -1.37
CA PHE A 61 6.41 -1.99 -2.01
C PHE A 61 6.29 -1.43 -3.42
N ASN A 62 5.19 -1.71 -4.12
CA ASN A 62 4.98 -1.24 -5.48
C ASN A 62 4.57 0.24 -5.53
N ILE A 63 3.65 0.66 -4.65
CA ILE A 63 3.10 2.01 -4.70
C ILE A 63 3.54 2.92 -3.56
N GLY A 64 4.06 2.37 -2.46
CA GLY A 64 4.37 3.15 -1.28
C GLY A 64 5.58 4.05 -1.46
N THR A 65 5.37 5.35 -1.37
CA THR A 65 6.46 6.34 -1.32
C THR A 65 6.72 6.79 0.11
N ASN A 66 5.67 6.80 0.92
CA ASN A 66 5.75 7.09 2.33
C ASN A 66 4.68 6.27 3.04
N SER A 67 4.98 5.77 4.20
CA SER A 67 4.07 4.90 4.91
C SER A 67 4.02 5.21 6.40
N ILE A 68 2.92 4.83 7.01
CA ILE A 68 2.73 4.91 8.45
C ILE A 68 2.31 3.53 8.92
N PHE A 69 3.02 3.00 9.89
CA PHE A 69 2.72 1.70 10.47
C PHE A 69 1.96 1.89 11.78
N LEU A 70 0.81 1.24 11.86
CA LEU A 70 -0.03 1.27 13.04
C LEU A 70 0.01 -0.09 13.71
N ASP A 71 0.28 -0.10 15.00
CA ASP A 71 0.29 -1.35 15.78
C ASP A 71 -0.95 -1.36 16.66
N GLY A 72 -1.83 -2.34 16.42
CA GLY A 72 -3.07 -2.47 17.18
C GLY A 72 -2.85 -2.78 18.65
N SER A 73 -1.73 -3.42 19.00
CA SER A 73 -1.44 -3.76 20.40
C SER A 73 -1.11 -2.55 21.25
N VAL A 74 -0.43 -1.55 20.66
CA VAL A 74 -0.11 -0.30 21.34
C VAL A 74 -0.99 0.85 20.90
N LYS A 75 -1.84 0.62 19.91
CA LYS A 75 -2.79 1.61 19.36
C LYS A 75 -2.11 2.92 19.02
N ASN A 76 -0.95 2.84 18.41
CA ASN A 76 -0.16 4.02 18.09
C ASN A 76 0.63 3.79 16.80
N ILE A 77 1.18 4.88 16.28
CA ILE A 77 2.10 4.82 15.16
C ILE A 77 3.43 4.26 15.65
N THR A 78 3.89 3.16 15.04
CA THR A 78 5.13 2.52 15.42
C THR A 78 6.28 2.80 14.45
N GLY A 79 5.98 3.34 13.29
CA GLY A 79 7.01 3.71 12.32
C GLY A 79 6.42 4.43 11.13
N ARG A 80 7.28 5.18 10.44
CA ARG A 80 6.89 5.90 9.23
C ARG A 80 8.08 6.01 8.30
N GLY A 81 7.81 6.14 7.01
CA GLY A 81 8.83 6.33 6.01
C GLY A 81 8.56 5.51 4.74
N ASN A 82 9.50 5.54 3.80
CA ASN A 82 9.42 4.74 2.61
C ASN A 82 9.54 3.26 2.97
N PRO A 83 8.62 2.39 2.51
CA PRO A 83 8.65 0.97 2.89
C PRO A 83 9.99 0.28 2.59
N LYS A 84 10.60 0.61 1.46
CA LYS A 84 11.89 0.01 1.09
C LYS A 84 13.01 0.43 2.03
N GLU A 85 12.98 1.69 2.47
CA GLU A 85 13.95 2.19 3.45
C GLU A 85 13.72 1.57 4.82
N LEU A 86 12.46 1.39 5.21
CA LEU A 86 12.12 0.76 6.46
C LEU A 86 12.55 -0.69 6.50
N LEU A 87 12.54 -1.38 5.36
CA LEU A 87 13.02 -2.75 5.28
C LEU A 87 14.52 -2.81 5.49
N LYS A 88 15.27 -1.84 4.96
CA LYS A 88 16.73 -1.80 5.14
C LYS A 88 17.13 -1.45 6.56
N ASN A 89 16.43 -0.51 7.17
CA ASN A 89 16.72 -0.03 8.51
C ASN A 89 15.43 -0.01 9.34
N PRO A 90 14.93 -1.18 9.76
CA PRO A 90 13.66 -1.23 10.49
C PRO A 90 13.78 -0.54 11.84
N PRO A 91 12.82 0.34 12.18
CA PRO A 91 12.84 1.05 13.45
C PRO A 91 12.52 0.16 14.63
N ASN A 92 11.87 -0.97 14.40
CA ASN A 92 11.57 -1.95 15.44
C ASN A 92 11.34 -3.32 14.82
N GLU A 93 11.28 -4.34 15.66
CA GLU A 93 11.15 -5.72 15.24
C GLU A 93 9.79 -6.00 14.59
N ASN A 94 8.74 -5.37 15.09
CA ASN A 94 7.39 -5.59 14.55
C ASN A 94 7.29 -5.15 13.09
N ILE A 95 7.89 -4.04 12.75
CA ILE A 95 7.90 -3.57 11.36
C ILE A 95 8.75 -4.49 10.50
N TYR A 96 9.89 -4.92 11.02
CA TYR A 96 10.75 -5.85 10.29
C TYR A 96 10.00 -7.15 9.98
N GLU A 97 9.35 -7.73 10.98
CA GLU A 97 8.57 -8.95 10.79
C GLU A 97 7.44 -8.76 9.79
N PHE A 98 6.73 -7.65 9.88
CA PHE A 98 5.66 -7.36 8.95
C PHE A 98 6.16 -7.27 7.51
N LEU A 99 7.25 -6.54 7.29
CA LEU A 99 7.77 -6.30 5.94
C LEU A 99 8.44 -7.54 5.35
N THR A 100 8.88 -8.47 6.17
CA THR A 100 9.57 -9.68 5.70
C THR A 100 8.70 -10.92 5.69
N ARG A 101 7.46 -10.84 6.19
CA ARG A 101 6.62 -12.04 6.31
C ARG A 101 6.39 -12.77 4.99
N GLY A 102 6.28 -12.03 3.88
CA GLY A 102 6.12 -12.64 2.57
C GLY A 102 7.37 -13.37 2.11
N ASN A 103 8.53 -12.83 2.44
CA ASN A 103 9.81 -13.44 2.11
C ASN A 103 10.12 -14.60 3.07
N ASN A 104 9.72 -14.47 4.32
CA ASN A 104 9.97 -15.48 5.32
C ASN A 104 9.25 -16.80 5.03
N ASN A 105 8.11 -16.73 4.35
CA ASN A 105 7.37 -17.93 4.01
C ASN A 105 8.20 -18.91 3.21
N GLY A 106 9.08 -18.42 2.36
CA GLY A 106 9.97 -19.28 1.61
C GLY A 106 11.24 -19.64 2.37
N LYS A 107 11.66 -18.82 3.29
CA LYS A 107 12.92 -19.00 4.02
C LYS A 107 12.80 -19.86 5.25
N THR A 108 11.65 -19.87 5.85
CA THR A 108 11.43 -20.65 7.06
C THR A 108 11.32 -22.13 6.78
N ALA A 109 11.33 -22.44 5.54
CA ALA A 109 11.37 -23.84 5.15
C ALA A 109 12.63 -24.51 5.69
#